data_c9682c8412f5518b393c38c842c210bb
#
_entry.id   c9682c8412f5518b393c38c842c210bb
#
_cell.length_a   1.000
_cell.length_b   1.000
_cell.length_c   1.000
_cell.angle_alpha   90.00
_cell.angle_beta   90.00
_cell.angle_gamma   90.00
#
_symmetry.space_group_name_H-M   'P 1'
#
loop_
_entity.id
_entity.type
_entity.pdbx_description
1 polymer ?
#
loop_
_entity_poly.entity_id
_entity_poly.type
_entity_poly.pdbx_seq_one_letter_code
_entity_poly.pdbx_strand_id
1 'polypeptide(L)'
;VGPIPMILGGAINDRFGPRTVIVAGGFLMGLGLICCGLAESVGTLIAAYGGLFGLGLGLTYGACITTAVRYFPDRRGMAGGIVTAAYGMSSVLVPPIAQALIGSVGITATFIILGTVCGAAIMAGGFVCRQCPPDFVPHGMVKKAKAEAKGLTWREMLRSPVFYPMIALLLSGAFAGMMIISQAASIARHEIGMTAAAAAVSVSVIALFNMAGRLVAGILSDHLGRITVLAGALCLSLAGLFTLMTAGMGDFAQYYLGCVLVGLSFGAFMAIYPGFTAERFGTAHSSVNYGIMFCGFAAA
;
A
#
# COMPACT_ATOMS: atom_id res chain seq x y z
N VAL A 1 3.68 5.58 -12.38
CA VAL A 1 4.54 4.40 -12.64
C VAL A 1 4.03 3.15 -11.91
N GLY A 2 3.49 3.26 -10.68
CA GLY A 2 3.12 2.12 -9.81
C GLY A 2 2.32 0.96 -10.41
N PRO A 3 1.19 1.16 -11.11
CA PRO A 3 0.39 0.05 -11.62
C PRO A 3 1.07 -0.77 -12.73
N ILE A 4 1.81 -0.13 -13.62
CA ILE A 4 2.46 -0.82 -14.76
C ILE A 4 3.45 -1.88 -14.26
N PRO A 5 4.43 -1.57 -13.39
CA PRO A 5 5.32 -2.57 -12.81
C PRO A 5 4.58 -3.64 -12.01
N MET A 6 3.47 -3.27 -11.38
CA MET A 6 2.67 -4.19 -10.58
C MET A 6 1.94 -5.22 -11.46
N ILE A 7 1.43 -4.81 -12.62
CA ILE A 7 0.83 -5.70 -13.63
C ILE A 7 1.89 -6.62 -14.25
N LEU A 8 3.03 -6.06 -14.67
CA LEU A 8 4.14 -6.83 -15.23
C LEU A 8 4.71 -7.82 -14.21
N GLY A 9 4.97 -7.35 -12.99
CA GLY A 9 5.41 -8.18 -11.88
C GLY A 9 4.39 -9.23 -11.51
N GLY A 10 3.11 -8.90 -11.59
CA GLY A 10 2.00 -9.83 -11.38
C GLY A 10 2.03 -10.99 -12.38
N ALA A 11 2.24 -10.71 -13.66
CA ALA A 11 2.35 -11.74 -14.69
C ALA A 11 3.57 -12.66 -14.48
N ILE A 12 4.70 -12.09 -14.06
CA ILE A 12 5.91 -12.85 -13.71
C ILE A 12 5.67 -13.67 -12.44
N ASN A 13 5.04 -13.07 -11.42
CA ASN A 13 4.72 -13.73 -10.15
C ASN A 13 3.77 -14.91 -10.32
N ASP A 14 2.75 -14.76 -11.15
CA ASP A 14 1.78 -15.83 -11.41
C ASP A 14 2.42 -17.02 -12.17
N ARG A 15 3.48 -16.78 -12.96
CA ARG A 15 4.17 -17.79 -13.74
C ARG A 15 5.39 -18.39 -13.05
N PHE A 16 6.24 -17.57 -12.45
CA PHE A 16 7.55 -17.97 -11.90
C PHE A 16 7.61 -17.92 -10.36
N GLY A 17 6.56 -17.45 -9.72
CA GLY A 17 6.46 -17.33 -8.28
C GLY A 17 7.07 -16.05 -7.70
N PRO A 18 6.82 -15.77 -6.39
CA PRO A 18 7.15 -14.51 -5.74
C PRO A 18 8.64 -14.29 -5.55
N ARG A 19 9.41 -15.36 -5.38
CA ARG A 19 10.86 -15.28 -5.11
C ARG A 19 11.59 -14.44 -6.15
N THR A 20 11.42 -14.77 -7.42
CA THR A 20 12.10 -14.08 -8.53
C THR A 20 11.72 -12.62 -8.59
N VAL A 21 10.42 -12.30 -8.42
CA VAL A 21 9.90 -10.94 -8.52
C VAL A 21 10.35 -10.09 -7.36
N ILE A 22 10.34 -10.64 -6.12
CA ILE A 22 10.76 -9.90 -4.92
C ILE A 22 12.27 -9.64 -4.94
N VAL A 23 13.07 -10.63 -5.34
CA VAL A 23 14.54 -10.47 -5.43
C VAL A 23 14.92 -9.43 -6.49
N ALA A 24 14.33 -9.52 -7.69
CA ALA A 24 14.56 -8.54 -8.75
C ALA A 24 14.07 -7.14 -8.35
N GLY A 25 12.88 -7.07 -7.72
CA GLY A 25 12.32 -5.81 -7.21
C GLY A 25 13.19 -5.19 -6.12
N GLY A 26 13.70 -5.98 -5.17
CA GLY A 26 14.61 -5.52 -4.12
C GLY A 26 15.93 -5.00 -4.68
N PHE A 27 16.49 -5.67 -5.68
CA PHE A 27 17.67 -5.20 -6.39
C PHE A 27 17.44 -3.84 -7.08
N LEU A 28 16.31 -3.71 -7.82
CA LEU A 28 15.97 -2.45 -8.49
C LEU A 28 15.69 -1.31 -7.49
N MET A 29 15.03 -1.60 -6.37
CA MET A 29 14.80 -0.60 -5.31
C MET A 29 16.11 -0.12 -4.69
N GLY A 30 17.00 -1.05 -4.34
CA GLY A 30 18.31 -0.73 -3.78
C GLY A 30 19.16 0.10 -4.76
N LEU A 31 19.24 -0.34 -6.00
CA LEU A 31 19.96 0.36 -7.06
C LEU A 31 19.37 1.75 -7.32
N GLY A 32 18.03 1.84 -7.37
CA GLY A 32 17.32 3.11 -7.55
C GLY A 32 17.65 4.14 -6.47
N LEU A 33 17.66 3.75 -5.20
CA LEU A 33 18.07 4.64 -4.10
C LEU A 33 19.55 5.03 -4.19
N ILE A 34 20.44 4.10 -4.50
CA ILE A 34 21.87 4.40 -4.69
C ILE A 34 22.05 5.43 -5.82
N CYS A 35 21.38 5.23 -6.95
CA CYS A 35 21.40 6.17 -8.06
C CYS A 35 20.81 7.54 -7.69
N CYS A 36 19.78 7.60 -6.80
CA CYS A 36 19.28 8.86 -6.28
C CYS A 36 20.34 9.64 -5.50
N GLY A 37 21.16 8.96 -4.70
CA GLY A 37 22.27 9.58 -3.95
C GLY A 37 23.38 10.12 -4.84
N LEU A 38 23.52 9.57 -6.06
CA LEU A 38 24.51 9.97 -7.06
C LEU A 38 23.95 10.92 -8.13
N ALA A 39 22.67 11.30 -8.01
CA ALA A 39 22.02 12.14 -9.02
C ALA A 39 22.50 13.59 -8.94
N GLU A 40 23.02 14.12 -10.04
CA GLU A 40 23.48 15.51 -10.17
C GLU A 40 22.44 16.43 -10.79
N SER A 41 21.38 15.87 -11.39
CA SER A 41 20.29 16.63 -12.01
C SER A 41 18.92 16.12 -11.62
N VAL A 42 17.91 17.00 -11.74
CA VAL A 42 16.51 16.63 -11.50
C VAL A 42 16.07 15.51 -12.45
N GLY A 43 16.55 15.50 -13.69
CA GLY A 43 16.23 14.46 -14.66
C GLY A 43 16.77 13.09 -14.24
N THR A 44 18.03 13.02 -13.77
CA THR A 44 18.62 11.78 -13.26
C THR A 44 17.94 11.30 -11.98
N LEU A 45 17.52 12.22 -11.10
CA LEU A 45 16.76 11.90 -9.90
C LEU A 45 15.38 11.31 -10.25
N ILE A 46 14.66 11.90 -11.20
CA ILE A 46 13.35 11.38 -11.67
C ILE A 46 13.53 9.99 -12.28
N ALA A 47 14.56 9.78 -13.09
CA ALA A 47 14.84 8.47 -13.70
C ALA A 47 15.21 7.40 -12.66
N ALA A 48 16.01 7.76 -11.68
CA ALA A 48 16.43 6.85 -10.61
C ALA A 48 15.27 6.51 -9.65
N TYR A 49 14.57 7.52 -9.14
CA TYR A 49 13.49 7.35 -8.18
C TYR A 49 12.20 6.87 -8.86
N GLY A 50 11.74 7.54 -9.90
CA GLY A 50 10.51 7.18 -10.62
C GLY A 50 10.67 5.94 -11.49
N GLY A 51 11.84 5.77 -12.14
CA GLY A 51 12.16 4.60 -12.97
C GLY A 51 12.57 3.40 -12.12
N LEU A 52 13.82 3.34 -11.68
CA LEU A 52 14.38 2.15 -11.04
C LEU A 52 13.69 1.80 -9.72
N PHE A 53 13.61 2.76 -8.78
CA PHE A 53 12.99 2.51 -7.48
C PHE A 53 11.49 2.23 -7.63
N GLY A 54 10.77 3.02 -8.45
CA GLY A 54 9.33 2.84 -8.68
C GLY A 54 8.99 1.50 -9.37
N LEU A 55 9.82 1.04 -10.31
CA LEU A 55 9.69 -0.31 -10.90
C LEU A 55 9.87 -1.39 -9.83
N GLY A 56 10.96 -1.33 -9.06
CA GLY A 56 11.24 -2.28 -8.00
C GLY A 56 10.14 -2.34 -6.95
N LEU A 57 9.61 -1.18 -6.56
CA LEU A 57 8.52 -1.07 -5.59
C LEU A 57 7.25 -1.76 -6.09
N GLY A 58 6.82 -1.48 -7.33
CA GLY A 58 5.62 -2.08 -7.91
C GLY A 58 5.73 -3.60 -8.02
N LEU A 59 6.90 -4.11 -8.43
CA LEU A 59 7.18 -5.54 -8.49
C LEU A 59 7.04 -6.19 -7.11
N THR A 60 7.73 -5.66 -6.11
CA THR A 60 7.81 -6.24 -4.75
C THR A 60 6.49 -6.17 -4.03
N TYR A 61 5.84 -5.00 -4.04
CA TYR A 61 4.60 -4.76 -3.31
C TYR A 61 3.48 -5.70 -3.76
N GLY A 62 3.24 -5.79 -5.08
CA GLY A 62 2.22 -6.68 -5.63
C GLY A 62 2.48 -8.15 -5.32
N ALA A 63 3.73 -8.61 -5.47
CA ALA A 63 4.12 -9.99 -5.20
C ALA A 63 3.94 -10.36 -3.71
N CYS A 64 4.37 -9.52 -2.78
CA CYS A 64 4.23 -9.76 -1.34
C CYS A 64 2.77 -9.90 -0.92
N ILE A 65 1.91 -8.94 -1.33
CA ILE A 65 0.50 -8.93 -0.94
C ILE A 65 -0.23 -10.15 -1.50
N THR A 66 -0.11 -10.40 -2.79
CA THR A 66 -0.85 -11.49 -3.44
C THR A 66 -0.39 -12.85 -2.94
N THR A 67 0.88 -13.00 -2.62
CA THR A 67 1.41 -14.23 -1.99
C THR A 67 0.80 -14.43 -0.59
N ALA A 68 0.78 -13.40 0.24
CA ALA A 68 0.17 -13.49 1.58
C ALA A 68 -1.32 -13.84 1.51
N VAL A 69 -2.08 -13.19 0.63
CA VAL A 69 -3.51 -13.47 0.43
C VAL A 69 -3.78 -14.91 -0.03
N ARG A 70 -2.85 -15.50 -0.81
CA ARG A 70 -2.94 -16.92 -1.25
C ARG A 70 -2.67 -17.90 -0.11
N TYR A 71 -1.73 -17.59 0.79
CA TYR A 71 -1.40 -18.46 1.92
C TYR A 71 -2.46 -18.43 3.04
N PHE A 72 -3.27 -17.38 3.13
CA PHE A 72 -4.31 -17.21 4.15
C PHE A 72 -5.70 -17.06 3.52
N PRO A 73 -6.24 -18.11 2.88
CA PRO A 73 -7.54 -18.03 2.19
C PRO A 73 -8.72 -17.80 3.13
N ASP A 74 -8.59 -18.15 4.41
CA ASP A 74 -9.56 -17.96 5.50
C ASP A 74 -9.53 -16.53 6.10
N ARG A 75 -8.38 -15.86 6.02
CA ARG A 75 -8.12 -14.56 6.64
C ARG A 75 -7.41 -13.60 5.68
N ARG A 76 -7.94 -13.49 4.45
CA ARG A 76 -7.35 -12.66 3.38
C ARG A 76 -7.23 -11.20 3.75
N GLY A 77 -8.22 -10.66 4.50
CA GLY A 77 -8.20 -9.28 4.97
C GLY A 77 -7.10 -9.04 6.00
N MET A 78 -6.97 -9.94 6.97
CA MET A 78 -5.88 -9.87 7.96
C MET A 78 -4.51 -9.98 7.26
N ALA A 79 -4.34 -10.92 6.35
CA ALA A 79 -3.08 -11.09 5.62
C ALA A 79 -2.72 -9.84 4.79
N GLY A 80 -3.66 -9.30 4.02
CA GLY A 80 -3.49 -8.06 3.29
C GLY A 80 -3.23 -6.87 4.22
N GLY A 81 -3.95 -6.79 5.33
CA GLY A 81 -3.80 -5.77 6.36
C GLY A 81 -2.40 -5.76 6.98
N ILE A 82 -1.87 -6.91 7.38
CA ILE A 82 -0.51 -7.02 7.98
C ILE A 82 0.56 -6.60 6.97
N VAL A 83 0.52 -7.13 5.74
CA VAL A 83 1.53 -6.80 4.72
C VAL A 83 1.50 -5.31 4.36
N THR A 84 0.30 -4.76 4.16
CA THR A 84 0.18 -3.34 3.83
C THR A 84 0.49 -2.43 5.02
N ALA A 85 0.21 -2.85 6.27
CA ALA A 85 0.58 -2.12 7.47
C ALA A 85 2.10 -2.09 7.67
N ALA A 86 2.78 -3.22 7.44
CA ALA A 86 4.25 -3.26 7.45
C ALA A 86 4.86 -2.29 6.43
N TYR A 87 4.26 -2.20 5.22
CA TYR A 87 4.63 -1.18 4.23
C TYR A 87 4.38 0.24 4.75
N GLY A 88 3.22 0.49 5.36
CA GLY A 88 2.88 1.79 5.96
C GLY A 88 3.81 2.19 7.11
N MET A 89 4.35 1.23 7.86
CA MET A 89 5.30 1.48 8.95
C MET A 89 6.59 2.12 8.45
N SER A 90 6.98 1.92 7.21
CA SER A 90 8.16 2.57 6.63
C SER A 90 8.07 4.09 6.67
N SER A 91 6.87 4.66 6.51
CA SER A 91 6.63 6.11 6.59
C SER A 91 6.88 6.69 7.99
N VAL A 92 6.84 5.87 9.02
CA VAL A 92 7.10 6.27 10.41
C VAL A 92 8.57 6.07 10.76
N LEU A 93 9.18 4.96 10.31
CA LEU A 93 10.54 4.58 10.71
C LEU A 93 11.63 5.23 9.85
N VAL A 94 11.43 5.29 8.54
CA VAL A 94 12.49 5.73 7.61
C VAL A 94 12.84 7.21 7.74
N PRO A 95 11.91 8.16 7.88
CA PRO A 95 12.25 9.59 7.96
C PRO A 95 13.19 9.94 9.11
N PRO A 96 12.96 9.53 10.38
CA PRO A 96 13.88 9.85 11.47
C PRO A 96 15.26 9.19 11.28
N ILE A 97 15.31 7.95 10.76
CA ILE A 97 16.59 7.28 10.45
C ILE A 97 17.33 8.04 9.37
N ALA A 98 16.64 8.45 8.29
CA ALA A 98 17.24 9.21 7.21
C ALA A 98 17.77 10.56 7.69
N GLN A 99 17.02 11.29 8.54
CA GLN A 99 17.48 12.56 9.11
C GLN A 99 18.73 12.41 9.98
N ALA A 100 18.76 11.37 10.83
CA ALA A 100 19.95 11.08 11.66
C ALA A 100 21.17 10.75 10.79
N LEU A 101 21.00 9.96 9.73
CA LEU A 101 22.07 9.64 8.79
C LEU A 101 22.52 10.87 8.01
N ILE A 102 21.60 11.70 7.51
CA ILE A 102 21.95 12.93 6.78
C ILE A 102 22.80 13.85 7.67
N GLY A 103 22.45 13.97 8.95
CA GLY A 103 23.21 14.77 9.91
C GLY A 103 24.60 14.24 10.21
N SER A 104 24.83 12.92 10.08
CA SER A 104 26.12 12.27 10.41
C SER A 104 27.02 12.04 9.20
N VAL A 105 26.47 11.60 8.07
CA VAL A 105 27.25 11.16 6.90
C VAL A 105 26.90 11.89 5.60
N GLY A 106 25.94 12.82 5.64
CA GLY A 106 25.50 13.57 4.48
C GLY A 106 24.47 12.84 3.60
N ILE A 107 23.90 13.57 2.63
CA ILE A 107 22.78 13.09 1.80
C ILE A 107 23.15 11.89 0.93
N THR A 108 24.24 12.00 0.17
CA THR A 108 24.69 10.96 -0.76
C THR A 108 24.95 9.62 -0.06
N ALA A 109 25.72 9.64 1.04
CA ALA A 109 26.00 8.44 1.81
C ALA A 109 24.73 7.85 2.44
N THR A 110 23.79 8.67 2.87
CA THR A 110 22.49 8.22 3.40
C THR A 110 21.71 7.43 2.36
N PHE A 111 21.60 7.92 1.12
CA PHE A 111 20.91 7.20 0.04
C PHE A 111 21.62 5.87 -0.30
N ILE A 112 22.95 5.84 -0.30
CA ILE A 112 23.73 4.61 -0.56
C ILE A 112 23.49 3.60 0.58
N ILE A 113 23.56 4.03 1.83
CA ILE A 113 23.34 3.15 2.99
C ILE A 113 21.90 2.59 2.97
N LEU A 114 20.90 3.45 2.83
CA LEU A 114 19.50 3.03 2.81
C LEU A 114 19.23 2.13 1.59
N GLY A 115 19.76 2.45 0.41
CA GLY A 115 19.60 1.63 -0.78
C GLY A 115 20.20 0.24 -0.61
N THR A 116 21.41 0.16 -0.06
CA THR A 116 22.10 -1.12 0.18
C THR A 116 21.38 -1.95 1.24
N VAL A 117 21.06 -1.36 2.40
CA VAL A 117 20.43 -2.09 3.51
C VAL A 117 19.01 -2.53 3.15
N CYS A 118 18.17 -1.62 2.64
CA CYS A 118 16.81 -1.96 2.27
C CYS A 118 16.76 -2.94 1.09
N GLY A 119 17.58 -2.72 0.06
CA GLY A 119 17.67 -3.62 -1.07
C GLY A 119 18.10 -5.03 -0.66
N ALA A 120 19.15 -5.16 0.16
CA ALA A 120 19.62 -6.43 0.69
C ALA A 120 18.57 -7.13 1.57
N ALA A 121 17.87 -6.38 2.44
CA ALA A 121 16.83 -6.92 3.30
C ALA A 121 15.64 -7.46 2.48
N ILE A 122 15.20 -6.73 1.44
CA ILE A 122 14.12 -7.17 0.55
C ILE A 122 14.55 -8.42 -0.23
N MET A 123 15.78 -8.44 -0.77
CA MET A 123 16.31 -9.61 -1.48
C MET A 123 16.39 -10.83 -0.55
N ALA A 124 16.89 -10.67 0.67
CA ALA A 124 16.96 -11.72 1.67
C ALA A 124 15.55 -12.27 1.99
N GLY A 125 14.56 -11.40 2.19
CA GLY A 125 13.16 -11.78 2.34
C GLY A 125 12.62 -12.53 1.12
N GLY A 126 12.98 -12.09 -0.09
CA GLY A 126 12.61 -12.75 -1.35
C GLY A 126 13.15 -14.19 -1.44
N PHE A 127 14.34 -14.47 -0.95
CA PHE A 127 14.90 -15.83 -0.93
C PHE A 127 14.11 -16.79 -0.04
N VAL A 128 13.50 -16.30 1.02
CA VAL A 128 12.65 -17.10 1.93
C VAL A 128 11.25 -17.32 1.35
N CYS A 129 10.75 -16.38 0.53
CA CYS A 129 9.42 -16.49 -0.07
C CYS A 129 9.32 -17.66 -1.05
N ARG A 130 8.24 -18.46 -0.91
CA ARG A 130 7.93 -19.57 -1.80
C ARG A 130 6.57 -19.33 -2.45
N GLN A 131 6.38 -19.96 -3.61
CA GLN A 131 5.07 -19.94 -4.27
C GLN A 131 4.09 -20.80 -3.48
N CYS A 132 2.89 -20.27 -3.24
CA CYS A 132 1.81 -21.03 -2.62
C CYS A 132 1.39 -22.17 -3.58
N PRO A 133 1.39 -23.44 -3.13
CA PRO A 133 0.92 -24.54 -3.96
C PRO A 133 -0.53 -24.34 -4.37
N PRO A 134 -0.93 -24.73 -5.61
CA PRO A 134 -2.31 -24.57 -6.08
C PRO A 134 -3.34 -25.31 -5.24
N ASP A 135 -2.93 -26.42 -4.63
CA ASP A 135 -3.77 -27.28 -3.79
C ASP A 135 -3.59 -27.01 -2.29
N PHE A 136 -2.96 -25.88 -1.93
CA PHE A 136 -2.75 -25.53 -0.53
C PHE A 136 -4.07 -25.26 0.17
N VAL A 137 -4.35 -26.09 1.18
CA VAL A 137 -5.52 -25.94 2.06
C VAL A 137 -4.99 -25.89 3.50
N PRO A 138 -5.24 -24.81 4.25
CA PRO A 138 -4.87 -24.74 5.67
C PRO A 138 -5.52 -25.88 6.49
N HIS A 139 -4.83 -26.34 7.53
CA HIS A 139 -5.37 -27.36 8.45
C HIS A 139 -6.70 -26.88 9.04
N GLY A 140 -7.77 -27.69 8.87
CA GLY A 140 -9.11 -27.42 9.39
C GLY A 140 -10.11 -26.86 8.38
N MET A 141 -9.71 -26.58 7.13
CA MET A 141 -10.64 -26.17 6.07
C MET A 141 -11.16 -27.35 5.25
N VAL A 142 -12.49 -27.50 5.23
CA VAL A 142 -13.17 -28.43 4.32
C VAL A 142 -13.16 -27.83 2.90
N LYS A 143 -12.86 -28.67 1.92
CA LYS A 143 -12.74 -28.45 0.45
C LYS A 143 -13.61 -27.41 -0.30
N LYS A 144 -13.92 -26.25 0.27
CA LYS A 144 -14.49 -25.12 -0.50
C LYS A 144 -13.48 -24.50 -1.51
N ALA A 145 -12.19 -24.76 -1.30
CA ALA A 145 -11.09 -24.17 -2.05
C ALA A 145 -10.99 -24.59 -3.53
N LYS A 146 -11.60 -25.70 -3.97
CA LYS A 146 -11.48 -26.19 -5.36
C LYS A 146 -12.27 -25.37 -6.39
N ALA A 147 -13.34 -24.68 -5.99
CA ALA A 147 -14.13 -23.85 -6.88
C ALA A 147 -13.51 -22.44 -7.09
N GLU A 148 -12.74 -21.97 -6.12
CA GLU A 148 -12.07 -20.64 -6.16
C GLU A 148 -10.73 -20.67 -6.90
N ALA A 149 -10.19 -21.84 -7.22
CA ALA A 149 -8.94 -21.99 -7.97
C ALA A 149 -9.08 -21.60 -9.46
N LYS A 150 -10.30 -21.55 -10.02
CA LYS A 150 -10.58 -21.00 -11.33
C LYS A 150 -10.74 -19.48 -11.21
N GLY A 151 -9.62 -18.73 -11.33
CA GLY A 151 -9.67 -17.28 -11.38
C GLY A 151 -9.99 -16.77 -12.78
N LEU A 152 -10.70 -15.65 -12.85
CA LEU A 152 -10.91 -14.91 -14.08
C LEU A 152 -9.58 -14.36 -14.61
N THR A 153 -9.38 -14.44 -15.90
CA THR A 153 -8.30 -13.72 -16.56
C THR A 153 -8.57 -12.22 -16.50
N TRP A 154 -7.54 -11.39 -16.68
CA TRP A 154 -7.70 -9.94 -16.68
C TRP A 154 -8.72 -9.42 -17.70
N ARG A 155 -8.85 -10.09 -18.86
CA ARG A 155 -9.85 -9.74 -19.89
C ARG A 155 -11.28 -10.02 -19.43
N GLU A 156 -11.50 -11.14 -18.78
CA GLU A 156 -12.80 -11.51 -18.21
C GLU A 156 -13.16 -10.62 -17.03
N MET A 157 -12.17 -10.25 -16.18
CA MET A 157 -12.37 -9.30 -15.09
C MET A 157 -12.83 -7.94 -15.62
N LEU A 158 -12.19 -7.40 -16.66
CA LEU A 158 -12.57 -6.12 -17.28
C LEU A 158 -13.96 -6.16 -17.94
N ARG A 159 -14.43 -7.34 -18.36
CA ARG A 159 -15.80 -7.53 -18.87
C ARG A 159 -16.85 -7.70 -17.77
N SER A 160 -16.41 -7.94 -16.55
CA SER A 160 -17.32 -8.11 -15.41
C SER A 160 -17.89 -6.76 -14.98
N PRO A 161 -19.23 -6.60 -14.85
CA PRO A 161 -19.85 -5.36 -14.39
C PRO A 161 -19.45 -5.01 -12.95
N VAL A 162 -19.01 -5.98 -12.14
CA VAL A 162 -18.58 -5.78 -10.76
C VAL A 162 -17.24 -5.04 -10.67
N PHE A 163 -16.40 -5.12 -11.71
CA PHE A 163 -15.10 -4.45 -11.73
C PHE A 163 -15.22 -2.92 -11.60
N TYR A 164 -16.14 -2.31 -12.33
CA TYR A 164 -16.27 -0.84 -12.41
C TYR A 164 -16.69 -0.19 -11.07
N PRO A 165 -17.70 -0.68 -10.35
CA PRO A 165 -18.00 -0.17 -9.03
C PRO A 165 -16.86 -0.37 -8.03
N MET A 166 -16.15 -1.51 -8.12
CA MET A 166 -15.01 -1.77 -7.26
C MET A 166 -13.87 -0.76 -7.48
N ILE A 167 -13.47 -0.53 -8.74
CA ILE A 167 -12.40 0.43 -9.03
C ILE A 167 -12.79 1.86 -8.69
N ALA A 168 -14.07 2.24 -8.93
CA ALA A 168 -14.58 3.56 -8.54
C ALA A 168 -14.58 3.76 -7.03
N LEU A 169 -14.94 2.73 -6.26
CA LEU A 169 -14.90 2.75 -4.80
C LEU A 169 -13.45 2.89 -4.29
N LEU A 170 -12.50 2.16 -4.89
CA LEU A 170 -11.08 2.30 -4.55
C LEU A 170 -10.56 3.70 -4.85
N LEU A 171 -10.89 4.23 -6.03
CA LEU A 171 -10.51 5.59 -6.44
C LEU A 171 -11.02 6.62 -5.45
N SER A 172 -12.31 6.57 -5.11
CA SER A 172 -12.93 7.53 -4.18
C SER A 172 -12.31 7.50 -2.78
N GLY A 173 -12.10 6.30 -2.23
CA GLY A 173 -11.47 6.14 -0.91
C GLY A 173 -9.99 6.53 -0.90
N ALA A 174 -9.26 6.21 -1.97
CA ALA A 174 -7.86 6.57 -2.12
C ALA A 174 -7.69 8.08 -2.32
N PHE A 175 -8.54 8.70 -3.14
CA PHE A 175 -8.51 10.13 -3.42
C PHE A 175 -8.63 10.97 -2.13
N ALA A 176 -9.62 10.68 -1.29
CA ALA A 176 -9.80 11.39 -0.02
C ALA A 176 -8.56 11.29 0.88
N GLY A 177 -7.99 10.07 1.03
CA GLY A 177 -6.81 9.85 1.84
C GLY A 177 -5.56 10.53 1.29
N MET A 178 -5.30 10.38 -0.02
CA MET A 178 -4.12 10.97 -0.68
C MET A 178 -4.17 12.50 -0.67
N MET A 179 -5.34 13.10 -0.91
CA MET A 179 -5.55 14.53 -0.86
C MET A 179 -5.17 15.08 0.52
N ILE A 180 -5.68 14.49 1.60
CA ILE A 180 -5.39 14.98 2.96
C ILE A 180 -3.93 14.71 3.34
N ILE A 181 -3.38 13.53 3.05
CA ILE A 181 -1.97 13.22 3.37
C ILE A 181 -1.02 14.23 2.69
N SER A 182 -1.28 14.59 1.44
CA SER A 182 -0.42 15.51 0.69
C SER A 182 -0.51 16.96 1.20
N GLN A 183 -1.64 17.38 1.76
CA GLN A 183 -1.91 18.74 2.18
C GLN A 183 -1.91 18.93 3.71
N ALA A 184 -1.80 17.86 4.49
CA ALA A 184 -1.95 17.91 5.95
C ALA A 184 -1.07 18.97 6.61
N ALA A 185 0.22 19.01 6.30
CA ALA A 185 1.13 20.00 6.89
C ALA A 185 0.80 21.44 6.46
N SER A 186 0.33 21.65 5.22
CA SER A 186 -0.07 22.95 4.71
C SER A 186 -1.34 23.45 5.40
N ILE A 187 -2.36 22.61 5.49
CA ILE A 187 -3.63 22.91 6.20
C ILE A 187 -3.34 23.22 7.67
N ALA A 188 -2.54 22.39 8.35
CA ALA A 188 -2.16 22.62 9.75
C ALA A 188 -1.53 24.00 9.97
N ARG A 189 -0.67 24.45 9.06
CA ARG A 189 0.04 25.73 9.19
C ARG A 189 -0.80 26.93 8.80
N HIS A 190 -1.51 26.85 7.67
CA HIS A 190 -2.15 28.03 7.08
C HIS A 190 -3.60 28.20 7.55
N GLU A 191 -4.35 27.13 7.72
CA GLU A 191 -5.77 27.18 8.10
C GLU A 191 -5.95 27.09 9.61
N ILE A 192 -5.17 26.22 10.27
CA ILE A 192 -5.31 25.97 11.72
C ILE A 192 -4.37 26.84 12.56
N GLY A 193 -3.32 27.40 11.95
CA GLY A 193 -2.35 28.25 12.63
C GLY A 193 -1.33 27.51 13.51
N MET A 194 -1.03 26.25 13.16
CA MET A 194 -0.03 25.45 13.90
C MET A 194 1.40 25.88 13.59
N THR A 195 2.29 25.68 14.57
CA THR A 195 3.74 25.80 14.34
C THR A 195 4.23 24.74 13.35
N ALA A 196 5.36 24.98 12.70
CA ALA A 196 5.95 24.02 11.76
C ALA A 196 6.20 22.63 12.39
N ALA A 197 6.62 22.61 13.66
CA ALA A 197 6.82 21.37 14.40
C ALA A 197 5.49 20.60 14.64
N ALA A 198 4.43 21.30 15.07
CA ALA A 198 3.12 20.69 15.28
C ALA A 198 2.48 20.21 13.95
N ALA A 199 2.67 20.96 12.87
CA ALA A 199 2.23 20.53 11.53
C ALA A 199 2.95 19.27 11.04
N ALA A 200 4.23 19.09 11.32
CA ALA A 200 4.95 17.86 11.04
C ALA A 200 4.41 16.67 11.83
N VAL A 201 4.01 16.88 13.09
CA VAL A 201 3.38 15.83 13.92
C VAL A 201 2.07 15.36 13.32
N SER A 202 1.27 16.23 12.69
CA SER A 202 -0.01 15.84 12.07
C SER A 202 0.16 14.80 10.95
N VAL A 203 1.23 14.92 10.16
CA VAL A 203 1.55 13.91 9.11
C VAL A 203 1.87 12.55 9.75
N SER A 204 2.60 12.55 10.85
CA SER A 204 2.92 11.33 11.60
C SER A 204 1.67 10.70 12.22
N VAL A 205 0.74 11.51 12.71
CA VAL A 205 -0.56 11.04 13.23
C VAL A 205 -1.35 10.36 12.13
N ILE A 206 -1.48 10.99 10.96
CA ILE A 206 -2.18 10.36 9.82
C ILE A 206 -1.51 9.04 9.43
N ALA A 207 -0.20 8.98 9.34
CA ALA A 207 0.54 7.77 9.00
C ALA A 207 0.32 6.64 10.01
N LEU A 208 0.32 6.96 11.31
CA LEU A 208 0.08 6.01 12.39
C LEU A 208 -1.34 5.43 12.31
N PHE A 209 -2.35 6.29 12.15
CA PHE A 209 -3.74 5.85 12.06
C PHE A 209 -4.06 5.16 10.72
N ASN A 210 -3.38 5.52 9.64
CA ASN A 210 -3.43 4.76 8.38
C ASN A 210 -2.90 3.32 8.60
N MET A 211 -1.78 3.15 9.28
CA MET A 211 -1.27 1.82 9.62
C MET A 211 -2.24 1.05 10.53
N ALA A 212 -2.77 1.68 11.57
CA ALA A 212 -3.77 1.08 12.46
C ALA A 212 -5.03 0.68 11.69
N GLY A 213 -5.52 1.55 10.80
CA GLY A 213 -6.67 1.29 9.92
C GLY A 213 -6.47 0.05 9.04
N ARG A 214 -5.26 -0.16 8.53
CA ARG A 214 -4.94 -1.37 7.75
C ARG A 214 -5.07 -2.65 8.57
N LEU A 215 -4.57 -2.66 9.79
CA LEU A 215 -4.65 -3.83 10.68
C LEU A 215 -6.10 -4.09 11.11
N VAL A 216 -6.75 -3.06 11.65
CA VAL A 216 -8.10 -3.18 12.21
C VAL A 216 -9.11 -3.55 11.12
N ALA A 217 -9.13 -2.81 10.02
CA ALA A 217 -10.07 -3.07 8.93
C ALA A 217 -9.77 -4.39 8.21
N GLY A 218 -8.51 -4.78 8.09
CA GLY A 218 -8.12 -6.09 7.56
C GLY A 218 -8.76 -7.22 8.35
N ILE A 219 -8.59 -7.23 9.67
CA ILE A 219 -9.18 -8.23 10.56
C ILE A 219 -10.71 -8.14 10.56
N LEU A 220 -11.24 -6.93 10.72
CA LEU A 220 -12.69 -6.72 10.80
C LEU A 220 -13.41 -7.15 9.53
N SER A 221 -12.79 -6.98 8.37
CA SER A 221 -13.34 -7.38 7.08
C SER A 221 -13.48 -8.89 6.91
N ASP A 222 -12.67 -9.68 7.60
CA ASP A 222 -12.78 -11.15 7.59
C ASP A 222 -14.00 -11.63 8.40
N HIS A 223 -14.47 -10.84 9.38
CA HIS A 223 -15.62 -11.16 10.24
C HIS A 223 -16.94 -10.54 9.75
N LEU A 224 -16.93 -9.26 9.42
CA LEU A 224 -18.13 -8.49 9.03
C LEU A 224 -18.37 -8.48 7.51
N GLY A 225 -17.40 -8.96 6.72
CA GLY A 225 -17.45 -8.91 5.27
C GLY A 225 -16.85 -7.62 4.68
N ARG A 226 -16.34 -7.74 3.44
CA ARG A 226 -15.57 -6.67 2.77
C ARG A 226 -16.39 -5.41 2.54
N ILE A 227 -17.61 -5.59 2.00
CA ILE A 227 -18.48 -4.46 1.62
C ILE A 227 -18.91 -3.65 2.85
N THR A 228 -19.27 -4.33 3.95
CA THR A 228 -19.68 -3.66 5.19
C THR A 228 -18.59 -2.78 5.76
N VAL A 229 -17.35 -3.31 5.82
CA VAL A 229 -16.20 -2.56 6.35
C VAL A 229 -15.79 -1.42 5.41
N LEU A 230 -15.86 -1.62 4.09
CA LEU A 230 -15.61 -0.56 3.11
C LEU A 230 -16.66 0.56 3.18
N ALA A 231 -17.93 0.22 3.37
CA ALA A 231 -19.00 1.21 3.59
C ALA A 231 -18.74 2.02 4.88
N GLY A 232 -18.37 1.34 5.97
CA GLY A 232 -17.96 2.00 7.21
C GLY A 232 -16.74 2.92 7.02
N ALA A 233 -15.77 2.48 6.24
CA ALA A 233 -14.60 3.29 5.90
C ALA A 233 -14.98 4.54 5.09
N LEU A 234 -15.93 4.45 4.15
CA LEU A 234 -16.45 5.62 3.44
C LEU A 234 -17.14 6.61 4.39
N CYS A 235 -17.98 6.11 5.29
CA CYS A 235 -18.63 6.95 6.30
C CYS A 235 -17.60 7.65 7.20
N LEU A 236 -16.53 6.93 7.61
CA LEU A 236 -15.40 7.50 8.35
C LEU A 236 -14.66 8.57 7.54
N SER A 237 -14.45 8.33 6.25
CA SER A 237 -13.82 9.31 5.35
C SER A 237 -14.64 10.58 5.24
N LEU A 238 -15.95 10.45 5.01
CA LEU A 238 -16.88 11.58 4.92
C LEU A 238 -16.93 12.38 6.24
N ALA A 239 -17.02 11.69 7.37
CA ALA A 239 -17.00 12.33 8.69
C ALA A 239 -15.67 13.05 8.92
N GLY A 240 -14.55 12.43 8.57
CA GLY A 240 -13.22 13.04 8.69
C GLY A 240 -13.05 14.28 7.81
N LEU A 241 -13.46 14.21 6.55
CA LEU A 241 -13.43 15.37 5.65
C LEU A 241 -14.32 16.51 6.15
N PHE A 242 -15.55 16.20 6.60
CA PHE A 242 -16.46 17.20 7.18
C PHE A 242 -15.85 17.85 8.42
N THR A 243 -15.22 17.04 9.30
CA THR A 243 -14.53 17.54 10.50
C THR A 243 -13.38 18.48 10.11
N LEU A 244 -12.60 18.17 9.08
CA LEU A 244 -11.51 19.03 8.59
C LEU A 244 -12.03 20.31 7.94
N MET A 245 -13.13 20.23 7.19
CA MET A 245 -13.74 21.41 6.52
C MET A 245 -14.31 22.42 7.53
N THR A 246 -14.75 21.96 8.69
CA THR A 246 -15.34 22.82 9.73
C THR A 246 -14.33 23.26 10.80
N ALA A 247 -13.09 22.79 10.74
CA ALA A 247 -12.02 23.21 11.64
C ALA A 247 -11.49 24.60 11.24
N GLY A 248 -11.45 25.51 12.20
CA GLY A 248 -10.93 26.88 12.03
C GLY A 248 -9.62 27.13 12.76
N MET A 249 -9.16 28.38 12.74
CA MET A 249 -7.96 28.81 13.45
C MET A 249 -8.05 28.46 14.94
N GLY A 250 -7.07 27.69 15.43
CA GLY A 250 -6.98 27.27 16.83
C GLY A 250 -7.69 25.97 17.18
N ASP A 251 -8.46 25.37 16.25
CA ASP A 251 -9.21 24.12 16.48
C ASP A 251 -8.33 22.87 16.32
N PHE A 252 -7.24 22.79 17.06
CA PHE A 252 -6.25 21.73 16.97
C PHE A 252 -6.85 20.34 17.19
N ALA A 253 -7.72 20.19 18.18
CA ALA A 253 -8.36 18.90 18.49
C ALA A 253 -9.25 18.40 17.36
N GLN A 254 -10.04 19.30 16.77
CA GLN A 254 -10.91 18.98 15.66
C GLN A 254 -10.11 18.60 14.41
N TYR A 255 -9.03 19.34 14.12
CA TYR A 255 -8.13 19.02 13.02
C TYR A 255 -7.50 17.62 13.18
N TYR A 256 -6.95 17.30 14.38
CA TYR A 256 -6.39 15.97 14.63
C TYR A 256 -7.45 14.86 14.54
N LEU A 257 -8.66 15.09 15.02
CA LEU A 257 -9.76 14.13 14.87
C LEU A 257 -10.04 13.84 13.39
N GLY A 258 -10.13 14.86 12.56
CA GLY A 258 -10.31 14.70 11.11
C GLY A 258 -9.16 13.90 10.47
N CYS A 259 -7.92 14.19 10.83
CA CYS A 259 -6.73 13.46 10.39
C CYS A 259 -6.78 11.97 10.77
N VAL A 260 -7.21 11.67 12.00
CA VAL A 260 -7.38 10.29 12.50
C VAL A 260 -8.42 9.54 11.70
N LEU A 261 -9.59 10.12 11.48
CA LEU A 261 -10.71 9.50 10.76
C LEU A 261 -10.34 9.20 9.30
N VAL A 262 -9.72 10.18 8.61
CA VAL A 262 -9.26 10.00 7.23
C VAL A 262 -8.14 8.97 7.16
N GLY A 263 -7.18 9.01 8.08
CA GLY A 263 -6.09 8.04 8.16
C GLY A 263 -6.59 6.61 8.32
N LEU A 264 -7.49 6.36 9.27
CA LEU A 264 -8.13 5.04 9.48
C LEU A 264 -8.87 4.55 8.24
N SER A 265 -9.67 5.42 7.64
CA SER A 265 -10.43 5.11 6.43
C SER A 265 -9.51 4.71 5.27
N PHE A 266 -8.51 5.53 4.97
CA PHE A 266 -7.55 5.25 3.89
C PHE A 266 -6.81 3.93 4.10
N GLY A 267 -6.41 3.63 5.35
CA GLY A 267 -5.83 2.34 5.72
C GLY A 267 -6.75 1.16 5.40
N ALA A 268 -8.05 1.30 5.69
CA ALA A 268 -9.02 0.25 5.43
C ALA A 268 -9.11 -0.11 3.94
N PHE A 269 -9.15 0.88 3.04
CA PHE A 269 -9.14 0.62 1.59
C PHE A 269 -7.91 -0.16 1.16
N MET A 270 -6.74 0.24 1.63
CA MET A 270 -5.47 -0.42 1.24
C MET A 270 -5.38 -1.87 1.72
N ALA A 271 -5.93 -2.18 2.88
CA ALA A 271 -5.87 -3.53 3.47
C ALA A 271 -6.86 -4.51 2.83
N ILE A 272 -8.07 -4.04 2.52
CA ILE A 272 -9.19 -4.90 2.11
C ILE A 272 -9.10 -5.27 0.63
N TYR A 273 -8.67 -4.36 -0.23
CA TYR A 273 -8.75 -4.54 -1.69
C TYR A 273 -7.99 -5.74 -2.25
N PRO A 274 -6.80 -6.13 -1.76
CA PRO A 274 -6.13 -7.34 -2.24
C PRO A 274 -6.98 -8.60 -2.05
N GLY A 275 -7.51 -8.77 -0.83
CA GLY A 275 -8.38 -9.88 -0.48
C GLY A 275 -9.72 -9.84 -1.23
N PHE A 276 -10.34 -8.66 -1.34
CA PHE A 276 -11.60 -8.45 -2.04
C PHE A 276 -11.47 -8.77 -3.54
N THR A 277 -10.37 -8.35 -4.18
CA THR A 277 -10.08 -8.68 -5.58
C THR A 277 -9.92 -10.19 -5.77
N ALA A 278 -9.18 -10.85 -4.88
CA ALA A 278 -8.97 -12.29 -4.95
C ALA A 278 -10.26 -13.09 -4.70
N GLU A 279 -11.15 -12.61 -3.84
CA GLU A 279 -12.46 -13.25 -3.58
C GLU A 279 -13.43 -13.13 -4.76
N ARG A 280 -13.44 -11.98 -5.44
CA ARG A 280 -14.38 -11.71 -6.53
C ARG A 280 -13.93 -12.28 -7.87
N PHE A 281 -12.63 -12.27 -8.13
CA PHE A 281 -12.07 -12.63 -9.43
C PHE A 281 -11.20 -13.90 -9.39
N GLY A 282 -11.05 -14.52 -8.21
CA GLY A 282 -10.28 -15.73 -8.01
C GLY A 282 -8.78 -15.50 -7.82
N THR A 283 -8.07 -16.56 -7.42
CA THR A 283 -6.66 -16.49 -7.02
C THR A 283 -5.67 -16.86 -8.12
N ALA A 284 -6.10 -17.54 -9.20
CA ALA A 284 -5.19 -18.01 -10.26
C ALA A 284 -4.40 -16.87 -10.92
N HIS A 285 -5.06 -15.76 -11.23
CA HIS A 285 -4.45 -14.55 -11.83
C HIS A 285 -4.51 -13.34 -10.88
N SER A 286 -4.51 -13.58 -9.57
CA SER A 286 -4.74 -12.51 -8.58
C SER A 286 -3.70 -11.41 -8.61
N SER A 287 -2.45 -11.71 -8.99
CA SER A 287 -1.39 -10.71 -9.05
C SER A 287 -1.62 -9.70 -10.17
N VAL A 288 -1.96 -10.17 -11.37
CA VAL A 288 -2.29 -9.29 -12.51
C VAL A 288 -3.59 -8.52 -12.23
N ASN A 289 -4.62 -9.23 -11.77
CA ASN A 289 -5.94 -8.64 -11.51
C ASN A 289 -5.86 -7.55 -10.43
N TYR A 290 -5.10 -7.77 -9.37
CA TYR A 290 -4.88 -6.75 -8.35
C TYR A 290 -4.05 -5.57 -8.87
N GLY A 291 -3.04 -5.81 -9.72
CA GLY A 291 -2.28 -4.75 -10.37
C GLY A 291 -3.17 -3.82 -11.22
N ILE A 292 -4.13 -4.37 -11.96
CA ILE A 292 -5.11 -3.60 -12.73
C ILE A 292 -6.08 -2.86 -11.80
N MET A 293 -6.58 -3.50 -10.75
CA MET A 293 -7.43 -2.84 -9.75
C MET A 293 -6.71 -1.66 -9.09
N PHE A 294 -5.39 -1.79 -8.87
CA PHE A 294 -4.56 -0.72 -8.30
C PHE A 294 -4.41 0.51 -9.21
N CYS A 295 -4.82 0.43 -10.49
CA CYS A 295 -4.96 1.62 -11.35
C CYS A 295 -5.95 2.64 -10.76
N GLY A 296 -6.99 2.19 -10.04
CA GLY A 296 -7.91 3.08 -9.33
C GLY A 296 -7.22 3.90 -8.24
N PHE A 297 -6.27 3.31 -7.52
CA PHE A 297 -5.41 4.03 -6.57
C PHE A 297 -4.47 5.04 -7.26
N ALA A 298 -3.91 4.68 -8.41
CA ALA A 298 -2.99 5.55 -9.13
C ALA A 298 -3.68 6.72 -9.85
N ALA A 299 -4.99 6.58 -10.11
CA ALA A 299 -5.81 7.65 -10.69
C ALA A 299 -6.35 8.63 -9.63
N ALA A 300 -6.29 8.26 -8.36
CA ALA A 300 -6.66 9.09 -7.21
C ALA A 300 -5.58 10.11 -6.87
#